data_8623b634bd6b2ef9d0a5f07ddf59fec7
#
_entry.id   8623b634bd6b2ef9d0a5f07ddf59fec7
#
_cell.length_a   1.000
_cell.length_b   1.000
_cell.length_c   1.000
_cell.angle_alpha   90.00
_cell.angle_beta   90.00
_cell.angle_gamma   90.00
#
_symmetry.space_group_name_H-M   'P 1'
#
loop_
_entity.id
_entity.type
_entity.pdbx_description
1 polymer ?
#
loop_
_entity_poly.entity_id
_entity_poly.type
_entity_poly.pdbx_seq_one_letter_code
_entity_poly.pdbx_strand_id
1 'polypeptide(L)'
;KNLFVRDDKKKNFYLITVRGDKRVNLKEFRKANGTRPLSFASEENLMDIMGLIPGAVTPLGILNDTEKKVHFYLDKRFLEEPGLVGVHPNDNTATVWLKTEDLIRIIEEHEHDVTLVSSD
;
A
#
# COMPACT_ATOMS: atom_id res chain seq x y z
N LYS A 1 3.81 -6.48 5.12
CA LYS A 1 3.14 -5.55 6.02
C LYS A 1 2.58 -4.38 5.23
N ASN A 2 1.31 -4.13 5.39
CA ASN A 2 0.60 -3.07 4.69
C ASN A 2 0.14 -1.99 5.67
N LEU A 3 0.51 -0.74 5.39
CA LEU A 3 0.11 0.40 6.21
C LEU A 3 -0.75 1.33 5.36
N PHE A 4 -1.95 1.63 5.84
CA PHE A 4 -2.82 2.59 5.17
C PHE A 4 -2.83 3.89 5.98
N VAL A 5 -2.28 4.94 5.40
CA VAL A 5 -2.08 6.23 6.07
C VAL A 5 -2.65 7.37 5.24
N ARG A 6 -2.81 8.51 5.84
CA ARG A 6 -3.34 9.70 5.19
C ARG A 6 -2.55 10.94 5.57
N ASP A 7 -2.65 11.98 4.75
CA ASP A 7 -2.05 13.26 5.09
C ASP A 7 -2.93 14.02 6.12
N ASP A 8 -2.39 15.12 6.63
CA ASP A 8 -3.07 15.94 7.63
C ASP A 8 -4.30 16.66 7.05
N LYS A 9 -4.38 16.81 5.74
CA LYS A 9 -5.52 17.41 5.05
C LYS A 9 -6.60 16.38 4.70
N LYS A 10 -6.36 15.09 4.94
CA LYS A 10 -7.27 13.99 4.62
C LYS A 10 -7.64 13.93 3.13
N LYS A 11 -6.77 14.41 2.26
CA LYS A 11 -6.98 14.43 0.81
C LYS A 11 -6.22 13.35 0.09
N ASN A 12 -4.99 13.07 0.56
CA ASN A 12 -4.15 12.04 -0.03
C ASN A 12 -4.00 10.89 0.92
N PHE A 13 -4.18 9.67 0.38
CA PHE A 13 -4.01 8.44 1.13
C PHE A 13 -2.84 7.66 0.53
N TYR A 14 -2.19 6.87 1.35
CA TYR A 14 -1.00 6.13 0.95
C TYR A 14 -1.11 4.72 1.46
N LEU A 15 -0.88 3.76 0.57
CA LEU A 15 -0.69 2.38 0.98
C LEU A 15 0.80 2.10 0.89
N ILE A 16 1.41 1.80 2.05
CA ILE A 16 2.84 1.52 2.15
C ILE A 16 3.00 0.04 2.43
N THR A 17 3.53 -0.70 1.48
CA THR A 17 3.72 -2.14 1.58
C THR A 17 5.20 -2.43 1.71
N VAL A 18 5.60 -2.96 2.87
CA VAL A 18 6.99 -3.27 3.18
C VAL A 18 7.18 -4.76 3.40
N ARG A 19 8.38 -5.25 3.07
CA ARG A 19 8.73 -6.64 3.24
C ARG A 19 9.06 -6.93 4.71
N GLY A 20 8.49 -8.03 5.21
CA GLY A 20 8.69 -8.43 6.60
C GLY A 20 7.80 -7.65 7.56
N ASP A 21 8.19 -7.63 8.82
CA ASP A 21 7.43 -6.97 9.89
C ASP A 21 8.16 -5.76 10.48
N LYS A 22 9.06 -5.17 9.71
CA LYS A 22 9.77 -3.96 10.10
C LYS A 22 8.80 -2.82 10.40
N ARG A 23 9.08 -2.08 11.46
CA ARG A 23 8.28 -0.90 11.78
C ARG A 23 8.66 0.23 10.83
N VAL A 24 7.66 0.86 10.22
CA VAL A 24 7.87 2.02 9.36
C VAL A 24 7.78 3.28 10.20
N ASN A 25 8.81 4.11 10.13
CA ASN A 25 8.80 5.42 10.77
C ASN A 25 8.17 6.42 9.82
N LEU A 26 6.94 6.84 10.11
CA LEU A 26 6.20 7.74 9.22
C LEU A 26 6.84 9.12 9.08
N LYS A 27 7.54 9.58 10.11
CA LYS A 27 8.23 10.86 10.06
C LYS A 27 9.40 10.82 9.06
N GLU A 28 10.17 9.74 9.08
CA GLU A 28 11.26 9.55 8.13
C GLU A 28 10.73 9.32 6.72
N PHE A 29 9.65 8.55 6.61
CA PHE A 29 9.00 8.30 5.32
C PHE A 29 8.54 9.62 4.68
N ARG A 30 7.91 10.48 5.45
CA ARG A 30 7.50 11.80 5.00
C ARG A 30 8.66 12.61 4.47
N LYS A 31 9.76 12.65 5.21
CA LYS A 31 10.96 13.40 4.79
C LYS A 31 11.57 12.84 3.51
N ALA A 32 11.64 11.52 3.41
CA ALA A 32 12.25 10.88 2.24
C ALA A 32 11.40 11.03 0.98
N ASN A 33 10.07 11.12 1.12
CA ASN A 33 9.16 11.12 -0.02
C ASN A 33 8.44 12.45 -0.24
N GLY A 34 8.74 13.46 0.56
CA GLY A 34 8.19 14.81 0.36
C GLY A 34 6.69 14.90 0.59
N THR A 35 6.13 14.09 1.47
CA THR A 35 4.71 14.16 1.78
C THR A 35 4.42 15.16 2.90
N ARG A 36 3.16 15.47 3.10
CA ARG A 36 2.69 16.18 4.30
C ARG A 36 2.75 15.22 5.50
N PRO A 37 2.55 15.73 6.73
CA PRO A 37 2.52 14.86 7.91
C PRO A 37 1.51 13.72 7.74
N LEU A 38 1.92 12.50 8.07
CA LEU A 38 1.14 11.30 7.89
C LEU A 38 0.68 10.72 9.22
N SER A 39 -0.53 10.16 9.21
CA SER A 39 -1.07 9.38 10.32
C SER A 39 -1.88 8.22 9.78
N PHE A 40 -2.20 7.25 10.62
CA PHE A 40 -3.00 6.12 10.17
C PHE A 40 -4.38 6.57 9.75
N ALA A 41 -4.86 6.05 8.62
CA ALA A 41 -6.22 6.29 8.18
C ALA A 41 -7.20 5.51 9.07
N SER A 42 -8.45 5.96 9.12
CA SER A 42 -9.48 5.31 9.92
C SER A 42 -9.98 4.03 9.24
N GLU A 43 -10.65 3.17 10.03
CA GLU A 43 -11.31 1.99 9.48
C GLU A 43 -12.38 2.38 8.47
N GLU A 44 -13.07 3.49 8.73
CA GLU A 44 -14.08 4.04 7.82
C GLU A 44 -13.45 4.45 6.49
N ASN A 45 -12.31 5.14 6.52
CA ASN A 45 -11.59 5.50 5.30
C ASN A 45 -11.15 4.27 4.53
N LEU A 46 -10.68 3.24 5.23
CA LEU A 46 -10.24 2.00 4.61
C LEU A 46 -11.38 1.33 3.85
N MET A 47 -12.56 1.26 4.47
CA MET A 47 -13.73 0.67 3.84
C MET A 47 -14.22 1.52 2.67
N ASP A 48 -14.34 2.83 2.86
CA ASP A 48 -14.88 3.73 1.85
C ASP A 48 -14.01 3.79 0.59
N ILE A 49 -12.70 3.77 0.75
CA ILE A 49 -11.77 3.96 -0.36
C ILE A 49 -11.35 2.63 -0.98
N MET A 50 -11.00 1.66 -0.17
CA MET A 50 -10.45 0.40 -0.64
C MET A 50 -11.38 -0.81 -0.48
N GLY A 51 -12.51 -0.64 0.19
CA GLY A 51 -13.44 -1.74 0.41
C GLY A 51 -12.91 -2.82 1.32
N LEU A 52 -12.00 -2.47 2.23
CA LEU A 52 -11.30 -3.42 3.08
C LEU A 52 -11.56 -3.17 4.55
N ILE A 53 -11.38 -4.22 5.36
CA ILE A 53 -11.44 -4.14 6.82
C ILE A 53 -10.02 -4.31 7.40
N PRO A 54 -9.78 -3.82 8.64
CA PRO A 54 -8.51 -4.04 9.31
C PRO A 54 -8.21 -5.55 9.41
N GLY A 55 -6.94 -5.90 9.27
CA GLY A 55 -6.52 -7.30 9.29
C GLY A 55 -6.56 -7.98 7.93
N ALA A 56 -7.25 -7.39 6.94
CA ALA A 56 -7.33 -7.93 5.59
C ALA A 56 -6.88 -6.88 4.55
N VAL A 57 -5.95 -6.00 4.92
CA VAL A 57 -5.45 -4.96 4.01
C VAL A 57 -4.55 -5.58 2.95
N THR A 58 -4.82 -5.23 1.70
CA THR A 58 -4.09 -5.76 0.54
C THR A 58 -3.92 -4.68 -0.52
N PRO A 59 -2.79 -4.67 -1.26
CA PRO A 59 -2.63 -3.77 -2.40
C PRO A 59 -3.71 -3.89 -3.46
N LEU A 60 -4.37 -5.06 -3.57
CA LEU A 60 -5.45 -5.25 -4.52
C LEU A 60 -6.65 -4.34 -4.25
N GLY A 61 -6.81 -3.86 -3.01
CA GLY A 61 -7.86 -2.90 -2.67
C GLY A 61 -7.73 -1.57 -3.39
N ILE A 62 -6.54 -1.24 -3.90
CA ILE A 62 -6.33 -0.02 -4.69
C ILE A 62 -7.21 -0.03 -5.95
N LEU A 63 -7.55 -1.21 -6.46
CA LEU A 63 -8.41 -1.34 -7.63
C LEU A 63 -9.83 -0.81 -7.38
N ASN A 64 -10.23 -0.67 -6.12
CA ASN A 64 -11.52 -0.09 -5.74
C ASN A 64 -11.49 1.43 -5.61
N ASP A 65 -10.30 2.03 -5.62
CA ASP A 65 -10.12 3.48 -5.47
C ASP A 65 -10.37 4.18 -6.80
N THR A 66 -11.64 4.42 -7.12
CA THR A 66 -12.03 5.04 -8.39
C THR A 66 -11.70 6.52 -8.46
N GLU A 67 -11.55 7.19 -7.33
CA GLU A 67 -11.24 8.62 -7.26
C GLU A 67 -9.75 8.92 -7.25
N LYS A 68 -8.91 7.88 -7.33
CA LYS A 68 -7.45 8.01 -7.36
C LYS A 68 -6.88 8.74 -6.15
N LYS A 69 -7.40 8.43 -4.97
CA LYS A 69 -6.95 9.02 -3.72
C LYS A 69 -5.73 8.34 -3.14
N VAL A 70 -5.49 7.07 -3.49
CA VAL A 70 -4.44 6.25 -2.90
C VAL A 70 -3.18 6.27 -3.75
N HIS A 71 -2.07 6.59 -3.12
CA HIS A 71 -0.73 6.48 -3.70
C HIS A 71 -0.08 5.22 -3.16
N PHE A 72 0.43 4.37 -4.04
CA PHE A 72 1.03 3.09 -3.65
C PHE A 72 2.54 3.21 -3.56
N TYR A 73 3.08 2.91 -2.38
CA TYR A 73 4.52 2.87 -2.10
C TYR A 73 4.91 1.43 -1.78
N LEU A 74 5.76 0.86 -2.60
CA LEU A 74 6.13 -0.55 -2.51
C LEU A 74 7.61 -0.67 -2.17
N ASP A 75 7.94 -1.45 -1.15
CA ASP A 75 9.31 -1.75 -0.78
C ASP A 75 10.01 -2.44 -1.95
N LYS A 76 11.09 -1.84 -2.44
CA LYS A 76 11.84 -2.37 -3.58
C LYS A 76 12.41 -3.76 -3.34
N ARG A 77 12.51 -4.18 -2.08
CA ARG A 77 12.99 -5.53 -1.75
C ARG A 77 12.05 -6.63 -2.23
N PHE A 78 10.79 -6.31 -2.52
CA PHE A 78 9.88 -7.29 -3.14
C PHE A 78 10.29 -7.67 -4.55
N LEU A 79 11.17 -6.89 -5.20
CA LEU A 79 11.70 -7.21 -6.51
C LEU A 79 12.92 -8.13 -6.45
N GLU A 80 13.53 -8.28 -5.27
CA GLU A 80 14.62 -9.23 -5.07
C GLU A 80 14.06 -10.65 -5.12
N GLU A 81 14.93 -11.62 -5.45
CA GLU A 81 14.48 -12.99 -5.50
C GLU A 81 13.81 -13.44 -4.20
N PRO A 82 12.69 -14.16 -4.30
CA PRO A 82 12.06 -14.73 -5.53
C PRO A 82 11.19 -13.75 -6.31
N GLY A 83 11.12 -12.48 -5.97
CA GLY A 83 10.30 -11.50 -6.68
C GLY A 83 8.81 -11.74 -6.53
N LEU A 84 8.37 -12.16 -5.34
CA LEU A 84 6.98 -12.48 -5.05
C LEU A 84 6.47 -11.63 -3.90
N VAL A 85 5.17 -11.33 -3.95
CA VAL A 85 4.47 -10.64 -2.88
C VAL A 85 3.22 -11.43 -2.52
N GLY A 86 2.99 -11.63 -1.23
CA GLY A 86 1.78 -12.30 -0.75
C GLY A 86 0.67 -11.28 -0.53
N VAL A 87 -0.50 -11.54 -1.11
CA VAL A 87 -1.65 -10.64 -1.00
C VAL A 87 -2.88 -11.42 -0.56
N HIS A 88 -3.82 -10.73 0.08
CA HIS A 88 -5.11 -11.31 0.43
C HIS A 88 -6.12 -10.98 -0.68
N PRO A 89 -6.81 -11.99 -1.24
CA PRO A 89 -7.81 -11.73 -2.28
C PRO A 89 -9.17 -11.37 -1.68
N ASN A 90 -9.23 -10.27 -0.90
CA ASN A 90 -10.40 -9.78 -0.18
C ASN A 90 -10.81 -10.65 1.02
N ASP A 91 -9.92 -11.51 1.50
CA ASP A 91 -10.18 -12.43 2.59
C ASP A 91 -8.87 -12.64 3.35
N ASN A 92 -8.91 -12.51 4.69
CA ASN A 92 -7.73 -12.67 5.52
C ASN A 92 -7.40 -14.13 5.85
N THR A 93 -8.21 -15.09 5.37
CA THR A 93 -7.98 -16.52 5.60
C THR A 93 -7.10 -17.16 4.53
N ALA A 94 -6.82 -16.43 3.45
CA ALA A 94 -6.03 -16.95 2.34
C ALA A 94 -4.94 -15.94 1.94
N THR A 95 -3.83 -16.46 1.44
CA THR A 95 -2.77 -15.65 0.85
C THR A 95 -2.49 -16.16 -0.55
N VAL A 96 -2.52 -15.27 -1.52
CA VAL A 96 -2.16 -15.57 -2.90
C VAL A 96 -0.81 -14.93 -3.18
N TRP A 97 0.11 -15.70 -3.77
CA TRP A 97 1.43 -15.21 -4.13
C TRP A 97 1.44 -14.75 -5.58
N LEU A 98 1.80 -13.50 -5.80
CA LEU A 98 1.91 -12.90 -7.13
C LEU A 98 3.37 -12.52 -7.38
N LYS A 99 3.74 -12.53 -8.67
CA LYS A 99 5.01 -11.88 -9.04
C LYS A 99 4.86 -10.39 -8.76
N THR A 100 5.86 -9.82 -8.12
CA THR A 100 5.85 -8.39 -7.78
C THR A 100 5.67 -7.53 -9.04
N GLU A 101 6.30 -7.91 -10.14
CA GLU A 101 6.16 -7.22 -11.42
C GLU A 101 4.72 -7.22 -11.93
N ASP A 102 3.99 -8.32 -11.71
CA ASP A 102 2.59 -8.42 -12.14
C ASP A 102 1.70 -7.53 -11.28
N LEU A 103 1.97 -7.46 -9.98
CA LEU A 103 1.21 -6.57 -9.10
C LEU A 103 1.39 -5.12 -9.52
N ILE A 104 2.63 -4.71 -9.78
CA ILE A 104 2.92 -3.34 -10.24
C ILE A 104 2.16 -3.04 -11.51
N ARG A 105 2.21 -3.96 -12.48
CA ARG A 105 1.54 -3.79 -13.77
C ARG A 105 0.03 -3.64 -13.59
N ILE A 106 -0.59 -4.48 -12.76
CA ILE A 106 -2.04 -4.43 -12.52
C ILE A 106 -2.44 -3.07 -11.95
N ILE A 107 -1.69 -2.57 -10.99
CA ILE A 107 -1.98 -1.29 -10.34
C ILE A 107 -1.79 -0.13 -11.31
N GLU A 108 -0.73 -0.17 -12.12
CA GLU A 108 -0.49 0.87 -13.11
C GLU A 108 -1.52 0.86 -14.23
N GLU A 109 -2.01 -0.31 -14.64
CA GLU A 109 -3.08 -0.43 -15.64
C GLU A 109 -4.40 0.17 -15.15
N HIS A 110 -4.58 0.25 -13.83
CA HIS A 110 -5.73 0.92 -13.22
C HIS A 110 -5.44 2.38 -12.89
N GLU A 111 -4.45 2.94 -13.56
CA GLU A 111 -4.11 4.37 -13.49
C GLU A 111 -3.70 4.84 -12.10
N HIS A 112 -3.04 3.97 -11.33
CA HIS A 112 -2.41 4.33 -10.08
C HIS A 112 -0.90 4.29 -10.22
N ASP A 113 -0.22 5.28 -9.63
CA ASP A 113 1.24 5.29 -9.61
C ASP A 113 1.78 4.32 -8.59
N VAL A 114 2.90 3.69 -8.92
CA VAL A 114 3.64 2.85 -7.98
C VAL A 114 5.01 3.48 -7.76
N THR A 115 5.33 3.79 -6.53
CA THR A 115 6.63 4.34 -6.15
C THR A 115 7.40 3.29 -5.36
N LEU A 116 8.59 2.95 -5.83
CA LEU A 116 9.46 2.01 -5.12
C LEU A 116 10.23 2.76 -4.04
N VAL A 117 10.29 2.20 -2.85
CA VAL A 117 10.96 2.81 -1.71
C VAL A 117 11.88 1.83 -1.02
N SER A 118 12.87 2.36 -0.31
CA SER A 118 13.71 1.57 0.56
C SER A 118 13.09 1.54 1.96
N SER A 119 13.05 0.35 2.55
CA SER A 119 12.56 0.18 3.93
C SER A 119 13.68 0.29 4.96
N ASP A 120 14.90 0.54 4.53
CA ASP A 120 16.06 0.68 5.42
C ASP A 120 16.11 2.04 6.10
#